data_985fa2ec1e652da64412271b43be3cfa
#
_entry.id   985fa2ec1e652da64412271b43be3cfa
#
_cell.length_a   1.000
_cell.length_b   1.000
_cell.length_c   1.000
_cell.angle_alpha   90.00
_cell.angle_beta   90.00
_cell.angle_gamma   90.00
#
_symmetry.space_group_name_H-M   'P 1'
#
loop_
_entity.id
_entity.type
_entity.pdbx_description
1 polymer ?
#
loop_
_entity_poly.entity_id
_entity_poly.type
_entity_poly.pdbx_seq_one_letter_code
_entity_poly.pdbx_strand_id
1 'polypeptide(L)'
;MPQFGGVHTRMGTHNSLLRLGNSIYLEVIAINPETPKPDNPRWFALDKPGENVKPKLLTWVARTNDIKLATANFLTLFGDIEPMNRADLNWLITIPPDGSLPLNGVCPSLIQWLNEPHSATKLSDSGCSIIGIEGYHYEAKQIRETLQSIGFEGTFSVSPIQQSEKPYLIAHIQTPNGIRKFESQ
;
A
#
# COMPACT_ATOMS: atom_id res chain seq x y z
N MET A 1 -13.46 -14.73 -2.57
CA MET A 1 -12.75 -14.24 -3.78
C MET A 1 -12.64 -12.73 -3.72
N PRO A 2 -11.58 -12.10 -4.26
CA PRO A 2 -11.51 -10.65 -4.37
C PRO A 2 -12.70 -10.09 -5.16
N GLN A 3 -13.18 -8.91 -4.77
CA GLN A 3 -14.29 -8.21 -5.42
C GLN A 3 -13.72 -7.04 -6.23
N PHE A 4 -14.29 -6.76 -7.39
CA PHE A 4 -13.88 -5.60 -8.18
C PHE A 4 -14.04 -4.31 -7.36
N GLY A 5 -12.97 -3.56 -7.21
CA GLY A 5 -12.95 -2.33 -6.42
C GLY A 5 -13.27 -1.08 -7.23
N GLY A 6 -12.82 -1.03 -8.48
CA GLY A 6 -13.09 0.06 -9.41
C GLY A 6 -11.88 0.52 -10.21
N VAL A 7 -12.09 1.63 -10.94
CA VAL A 7 -11.10 2.27 -11.80
C VAL A 7 -10.62 3.57 -11.14
N HIS A 8 -9.29 3.77 -11.12
CA HIS A 8 -8.66 5.02 -10.70
C HIS A 8 -8.29 5.82 -11.96
N THR A 9 -9.23 6.58 -12.48
CA THR A 9 -9.09 7.29 -13.76
C THR A 9 -7.83 8.16 -13.81
N ARG A 10 -7.56 8.91 -12.74
CA ARG A 10 -6.38 9.79 -12.64
C ARG A 10 -5.05 9.03 -12.77
N MET A 11 -4.99 7.80 -12.24
CA MET A 11 -3.77 6.97 -12.23
C MET A 11 -3.74 5.93 -13.36
N GLY A 12 -4.80 5.82 -14.15
CA GLY A 12 -4.88 4.82 -15.21
C GLY A 12 -4.75 3.38 -14.70
N THR A 13 -5.34 3.08 -13.54
CA THR A 13 -5.27 1.77 -12.88
C THR A 13 -6.65 1.28 -12.49
N HIS A 14 -6.77 -0.03 -12.26
CA HIS A 14 -7.95 -0.66 -11.68
C HIS A 14 -7.54 -1.64 -10.58
N ASN A 15 -8.47 -2.01 -9.71
CA ASN A 15 -8.17 -2.91 -8.62
C ASN A 15 -9.28 -3.93 -8.33
N SER A 16 -8.89 -4.97 -7.60
CA SER A 16 -9.78 -5.89 -6.89
C SER A 16 -9.37 -5.96 -5.43
N LEU A 17 -10.34 -6.07 -4.54
CA LEU A 17 -10.18 -5.96 -3.10
C LEU A 17 -10.62 -7.24 -2.40
N LEU A 18 -9.86 -7.69 -1.40
CA LEU A 18 -10.21 -8.78 -0.50
C LEU A 18 -10.21 -8.27 0.94
N ARG A 19 -11.34 -8.38 1.64
CA ARG A 19 -11.43 -7.99 3.05
C ARG A 19 -10.51 -8.85 3.91
N LEU A 20 -9.69 -8.20 4.75
CA LEU A 20 -8.82 -8.84 5.74
C LEU A 20 -9.12 -8.38 7.17
N GLY A 21 -10.18 -7.61 7.37
CA GLY A 21 -10.61 -7.05 8.64
C GLY A 21 -11.63 -5.93 8.46
N ASN A 22 -12.06 -5.30 9.54
CA ASN A 22 -13.06 -4.22 9.48
C ASN A 22 -12.53 -2.95 8.81
N SER A 23 -11.22 -2.73 8.85
CA SER A 23 -10.53 -1.56 8.29
C SER A 23 -9.29 -1.93 7.48
N ILE A 24 -9.18 -3.19 7.05
CA ILE A 24 -8.03 -3.70 6.31
C ILE A 24 -8.50 -4.53 5.13
N TYR A 25 -7.87 -4.35 3.99
CA TYR A 25 -8.07 -5.17 2.80
C TYR A 25 -6.74 -5.40 2.06
N LEU A 26 -6.67 -6.51 1.36
CA LEU A 26 -5.64 -6.73 0.33
C LEU A 26 -6.15 -6.13 -0.98
N GLU A 27 -5.33 -5.36 -1.63
CA GLU A 27 -5.59 -4.79 -2.95
C GLU A 27 -4.71 -5.45 -4.00
N VAL A 28 -5.35 -5.96 -5.04
CA VAL A 28 -4.69 -6.36 -6.29
C VAL A 28 -4.90 -5.24 -7.28
N ILE A 29 -3.85 -4.51 -7.59
CA ILE A 29 -3.88 -3.34 -8.48
C ILE A 29 -3.08 -3.60 -9.75
N ALA A 30 -3.57 -3.11 -10.88
CA ALA A 30 -2.91 -3.21 -12.18
C ALA A 30 -3.17 -1.96 -13.03
N ILE A 31 -2.33 -1.77 -14.06
CA ILE A 31 -2.58 -0.79 -15.11
C ILE A 31 -3.86 -1.20 -15.83
N ASN A 32 -4.77 -0.25 -16.01
CA ASN A 32 -5.98 -0.46 -16.79
C ASN A 32 -5.69 -0.17 -18.27
N PRO A 33 -5.73 -1.19 -19.16
CA PRO A 33 -5.46 -1.00 -20.59
C PRO A 33 -6.51 -0.14 -21.31
N GLU A 34 -7.71 -0.02 -20.73
CA GLU A 34 -8.80 0.78 -21.30
C GLU A 34 -8.72 2.27 -20.94
N THR A 35 -7.80 2.64 -20.03
CA THR A 35 -7.63 4.01 -19.58
C THR A 35 -6.41 4.63 -20.26
N PRO A 36 -6.48 5.88 -20.76
CA PRO A 36 -5.32 6.57 -21.29
C PRO A 36 -4.17 6.61 -20.28
N LYS A 37 -2.94 6.60 -20.79
CA LYS A 37 -1.77 6.79 -19.94
C LYS A 37 -1.85 8.16 -19.27
N PRO A 38 -1.71 8.27 -17.94
CA PRO A 38 -1.68 9.56 -17.26
C PRO A 38 -0.41 10.35 -17.63
N ASP A 39 -0.48 11.68 -17.50
CA ASP A 39 0.67 12.57 -17.76
C ASP A 39 1.78 12.40 -16.71
N ASN A 40 1.39 12.15 -15.46
CA ASN A 40 2.31 11.89 -14.36
C ASN A 40 2.60 10.38 -14.20
N PRO A 41 3.76 10.01 -13.61
CA PRO A 41 4.04 8.63 -13.28
C PRO A 41 2.93 8.01 -12.41
N ARG A 42 2.61 6.75 -12.67
CA ARG A 42 1.67 6.00 -11.83
C ARG A 42 2.27 5.74 -10.46
N TRP A 43 1.42 5.72 -9.47
CA TRP A 43 1.78 5.30 -8.12
C TRP A 43 2.32 3.87 -8.06
N PHE A 44 2.93 3.49 -6.93
CA PHE A 44 3.41 2.14 -6.62
C PHE A 44 4.40 1.58 -7.66
N ALA A 45 5.17 2.44 -8.32
CA ALA A 45 6.16 2.05 -9.32
C ALA A 45 5.60 1.19 -10.47
N LEU A 46 4.30 1.31 -10.78
CA LEU A 46 3.63 0.47 -11.78
C LEU A 46 4.15 0.70 -13.20
N ASP A 47 4.79 1.84 -13.47
CA ASP A 47 5.38 2.14 -14.79
C ASP A 47 6.80 1.58 -14.98
N LYS A 48 7.39 0.95 -13.95
CA LYS A 48 8.74 0.37 -14.08
C LYS A 48 8.74 -0.81 -15.04
N PRO A 49 9.56 -0.77 -16.12
CA PRO A 49 9.62 -1.84 -17.11
C PRO A 49 10.08 -3.16 -16.48
N GLY A 50 9.42 -4.26 -16.84
CA GLY A 50 9.83 -5.62 -16.46
C GLY A 50 9.57 -6.02 -15.00
N GLU A 51 9.27 -5.09 -14.10
CA GLU A 51 9.08 -5.41 -12.68
C GLU A 51 7.67 -5.90 -12.33
N ASN A 52 6.67 -5.60 -13.16
CA ASN A 52 5.25 -5.88 -12.87
C ASN A 52 4.63 -6.97 -13.76
N VAL A 53 5.46 -7.87 -14.30
CA VAL A 53 5.01 -8.96 -15.18
C VAL A 53 4.30 -10.09 -14.42
N LYS A 54 4.64 -10.27 -13.14
CA LYS A 54 4.02 -11.28 -12.27
C LYS A 54 3.40 -10.60 -11.03
N PRO A 55 2.26 -11.10 -10.52
CA PRO A 55 1.71 -10.63 -9.26
C PRO A 55 2.71 -10.82 -8.12
N LYS A 56 2.96 -9.76 -7.36
CA LYS A 56 3.84 -9.75 -6.19
C LYS A 56 3.33 -8.77 -5.15
N LEU A 57 3.73 -8.91 -3.90
CA LEU A 57 3.50 -7.92 -2.87
C LEU A 57 4.39 -6.69 -3.16
N LEU A 58 3.81 -5.57 -3.55
CA LEU A 58 4.59 -4.37 -3.89
C LEU A 58 4.92 -3.53 -2.68
N THR A 59 3.92 -3.25 -1.86
CA THR A 59 4.00 -2.34 -0.72
C THR A 59 2.76 -2.52 0.16
N TRP A 60 2.68 -1.72 1.19
CA TRP A 60 1.50 -1.58 2.04
C TRP A 60 1.20 -0.10 2.27
N VAL A 61 -0.02 0.18 2.72
CA VAL A 61 -0.50 1.53 2.96
C VAL A 61 -0.99 1.63 4.39
N ALA A 62 -0.49 2.61 5.14
CA ALA A 62 -0.91 2.87 6.51
C ALA A 62 -1.94 4.00 6.54
N ARG A 63 -3.04 3.79 7.29
CA ARG A 63 -4.08 4.79 7.49
C ARG A 63 -3.69 5.77 8.60
N THR A 64 -3.98 7.04 8.37
CA THR A 64 -3.90 8.10 9.37
C THR A 64 -5.18 8.94 9.39
N ASN A 65 -5.43 9.64 10.49
CA ASN A 65 -6.53 10.60 10.61
C ASN A 65 -6.09 12.03 10.24
N ASP A 66 -4.79 12.30 10.21
CA ASP A 66 -4.21 13.57 9.79
C ASP A 66 -2.92 13.31 8.99
N ILE A 67 -3.07 13.25 7.66
CA ILE A 67 -1.95 12.97 6.77
C ILE A 67 -0.94 14.11 6.72
N LYS A 68 -1.38 15.35 6.92
CA LYS A 68 -0.49 16.52 6.92
C LYS A 68 0.42 16.51 8.14
N LEU A 69 -0.15 16.21 9.31
CA LEU A 69 0.63 16.07 10.54
C LEU A 69 1.60 14.90 10.45
N ALA A 70 1.14 13.75 9.97
CA ALA A 70 1.95 12.54 9.83
C ALA A 70 3.13 12.72 8.86
N THR A 71 2.99 13.55 7.82
CA THR A 71 4.05 13.77 6.82
C THR A 71 4.93 14.98 7.08
N ALA A 72 4.61 15.84 8.04
CA ALA A 72 5.24 17.15 8.24
C ALA A 72 6.78 17.12 8.26
N ASN A 73 7.39 16.08 8.84
CA ASN A 73 8.84 15.93 8.94
C ASN A 73 9.43 14.92 7.93
N PHE A 74 8.61 14.37 7.02
CA PHE A 74 8.98 13.24 6.16
C PHE A 74 8.55 13.41 4.70
N LEU A 75 8.36 14.67 4.22
CA LEU A 75 7.91 14.94 2.86
C LEU A 75 8.81 14.33 1.79
N THR A 76 10.14 14.34 2.01
CA THR A 76 11.09 13.73 1.08
C THR A 76 10.97 12.20 1.01
N LEU A 77 10.45 11.58 2.05
CA LEU A 77 10.25 10.12 2.12
C LEU A 77 8.90 9.71 1.52
N PHE A 78 7.83 10.41 1.90
CA PHE A 78 6.47 10.04 1.51
C PHE A 78 6.02 10.67 0.19
N GLY A 79 6.66 11.77 -0.24
CA GLY A 79 6.25 12.52 -1.43
C GLY A 79 5.06 13.45 -1.16
N ASP A 80 4.35 13.81 -2.23
CA ASP A 80 3.26 14.78 -2.19
C ASP A 80 1.96 14.15 -1.65
N ILE A 81 1.14 14.97 -0.99
CA ILE A 81 -0.20 14.57 -0.57
C ILE A 81 -1.16 14.84 -1.72
N GLU A 82 -1.66 13.76 -2.32
CA GLU A 82 -2.52 13.81 -3.50
C GLU A 82 -3.98 13.49 -3.18
N PRO A 83 -4.93 14.37 -3.56
CA PRO A 83 -6.34 14.07 -3.45
C PRO A 83 -6.76 13.06 -4.52
N MET A 84 -7.44 12.02 -4.11
CA MET A 84 -7.92 10.95 -4.98
C MET A 84 -9.40 10.71 -4.76
N ASN A 85 -10.07 10.25 -5.82
CA ASN A 85 -11.46 9.81 -5.74
C ASN A 85 -11.71 8.55 -6.57
N ARG A 86 -12.76 7.82 -6.21
CA ARG A 86 -13.30 6.69 -6.98
C ARG A 86 -14.76 6.51 -6.59
N ALA A 87 -15.68 6.72 -7.54
CA ALA A 87 -17.10 6.81 -7.25
C ALA A 87 -17.35 7.81 -6.10
N ASP A 88 -18.03 7.37 -5.02
CA ASP A 88 -18.34 8.20 -3.85
C ASP A 88 -17.20 8.26 -2.82
N LEU A 89 -16.11 7.52 -3.04
CA LEU A 89 -14.98 7.49 -2.11
C LEU A 89 -13.99 8.61 -2.42
N ASN A 90 -13.57 9.32 -1.36
CA ASN A 90 -12.56 10.36 -1.45
C ASN A 90 -11.49 10.11 -0.38
N TRP A 91 -10.22 10.29 -0.74
CA TRP A 91 -9.10 10.14 0.17
C TRP A 91 -7.93 11.03 -0.22
N LEU A 92 -7.03 11.24 0.71
CA LEU A 92 -5.69 11.77 0.50
C LEU A 92 -4.70 10.62 0.59
N ILE A 93 -3.68 10.62 -0.26
CA ILE A 93 -2.62 9.60 -0.23
C ILE A 93 -1.28 10.24 -0.57
N THR A 94 -0.21 9.72 0.02
CA THR A 94 1.14 10.17 -0.31
C THR A 94 1.66 9.45 -1.55
N ILE A 95 2.18 10.21 -2.50
CA ILE A 95 2.75 9.70 -3.75
C ILE A 95 4.05 10.44 -4.02
N PRO A 96 5.21 9.76 -4.07
CA PRO A 96 6.44 10.37 -4.58
C PRO A 96 6.24 10.88 -6.01
N PRO A 97 6.80 12.06 -6.39
CA PRO A 97 6.57 12.67 -7.71
C PRO A 97 6.97 11.78 -8.89
N ASP A 98 7.91 10.88 -8.69
CA ASP A 98 8.35 9.89 -9.68
C ASP A 98 7.54 8.58 -9.65
N GLY A 99 6.49 8.50 -8.82
CA GLY A 99 5.67 7.32 -8.64
C GLY A 99 6.36 6.17 -7.89
N SER A 100 7.54 6.38 -7.35
CA SER A 100 8.32 5.36 -6.64
C SER A 100 7.66 4.90 -5.32
N LEU A 101 8.27 3.91 -4.68
CA LEU A 101 7.83 3.37 -3.40
C LEU A 101 8.75 3.88 -2.27
N PRO A 102 8.21 4.38 -1.15
CA PRO A 102 9.02 4.76 0.00
C PRO A 102 9.88 3.59 0.47
N LEU A 103 11.20 3.79 0.53
CA LEU A 103 12.18 2.77 0.93
C LEU A 103 11.89 1.40 0.31
N ASN A 104 11.82 1.36 -1.04
CA ASN A 104 11.56 0.14 -1.82
C ASN A 104 10.23 -0.58 -1.49
N GLY A 105 9.26 0.13 -0.92
CA GLY A 105 7.95 -0.40 -0.54
C GLY A 105 7.89 -1.01 0.86
N VAL A 106 9.01 -1.11 1.57
CA VAL A 106 9.05 -1.59 2.96
C VAL A 106 8.51 -0.54 3.92
N CYS A 107 8.76 0.75 3.66
CA CYS A 107 8.03 1.83 4.32
C CYS A 107 6.70 2.05 3.59
N PRO A 108 5.56 2.26 4.29
CA PRO A 108 4.27 2.42 3.64
C PRO A 108 4.11 3.77 2.96
N SER A 109 3.18 3.86 2.01
CA SER A 109 2.51 5.13 1.73
C SER A 109 1.47 5.41 2.82
N LEU A 110 1.09 6.68 3.01
CA LEU A 110 0.07 7.07 3.99
C LEU A 110 -1.23 7.42 3.28
N ILE A 111 -2.37 7.00 3.87
CA ILE A 111 -3.71 7.31 3.36
C ILE A 111 -4.58 7.90 4.47
N GLN A 112 -5.38 8.91 4.10
CA GLN A 112 -6.45 9.46 4.93
C GLN A 112 -7.76 9.38 4.17
N TRP A 113 -8.69 8.56 4.66
CA TRP A 113 -10.05 8.51 4.12
C TRP A 113 -10.85 9.74 4.56
N LEU A 114 -11.57 10.34 3.63
CA LEU A 114 -12.41 11.51 3.86
C LEU A 114 -13.89 11.15 4.02
N ASN A 115 -14.24 9.89 3.77
CA ASN A 115 -15.60 9.37 3.88
C ASN A 115 -15.66 8.20 4.88
N GLU A 116 -16.77 8.12 5.60
CA GLU A 116 -17.15 6.97 6.43
C GLU A 116 -18.39 6.29 5.83
N PRO A 117 -18.59 4.98 6.01
CA PRO A 117 -17.68 4.02 6.67
C PRO A 117 -16.50 3.64 5.77
N HIS A 118 -15.44 3.10 6.39
CA HIS A 118 -14.24 2.63 5.67
C HIS A 118 -14.59 1.62 4.56
N SER A 119 -13.93 1.71 3.42
CA SER A 119 -14.23 0.89 2.22
C SER A 119 -14.22 -0.62 2.47
N ALA A 120 -13.39 -1.11 3.40
CA ALA A 120 -13.34 -2.53 3.77
C ALA A 120 -14.67 -3.05 4.34
N THR A 121 -15.49 -2.21 4.98
CA THR A 121 -16.78 -2.64 5.56
C THR A 121 -17.82 -2.99 4.48
N LYS A 122 -17.66 -2.48 3.28
CA LYS A 122 -18.51 -2.76 2.12
C LYS A 122 -18.14 -4.07 1.42
N LEU A 123 -17.00 -4.67 1.76
CA LEU A 123 -16.53 -5.92 1.17
C LEU A 123 -17.11 -7.12 1.91
N SER A 124 -17.48 -8.16 1.15
CA SER A 124 -17.92 -9.44 1.72
C SER A 124 -16.79 -10.08 2.54
N ASP A 125 -17.16 -10.64 3.67
CA ASP A 125 -16.22 -11.43 4.47
C ASP A 125 -15.97 -12.78 3.78
N SER A 126 -14.70 -13.09 3.53
CA SER A 126 -14.24 -14.35 2.92
C SER A 126 -13.54 -15.26 3.94
N GLY A 127 -13.64 -14.96 5.24
CA GLY A 127 -12.94 -15.66 6.30
C GLY A 127 -11.42 -15.46 6.28
N CYS A 128 -10.96 -14.35 5.68
CA CYS A 128 -9.54 -14.01 5.60
C CYS A 128 -9.22 -12.87 6.57
N SER A 129 -8.04 -12.94 7.21
CA SER A 129 -7.56 -11.86 8.09
C SER A 129 -6.05 -11.70 7.98
N ILE A 130 -5.57 -10.48 8.18
CA ILE A 130 -4.13 -10.21 8.26
C ILE A 130 -3.60 -10.71 9.62
N ILE A 131 -2.49 -11.45 9.58
CA ILE A 131 -1.74 -11.84 10.79
C ILE A 131 -0.68 -10.78 11.07
N GLY A 132 0.06 -10.37 10.03
CA GLY A 132 1.10 -9.36 10.14
C GLY A 132 1.88 -9.21 8.84
N ILE A 133 2.73 -8.18 8.83
CA ILE A 133 3.66 -7.91 7.73
C ILE A 133 5.07 -7.85 8.30
N GLU A 134 6.01 -8.52 7.65
CA GLU A 134 7.45 -8.46 7.92
C GLU A 134 8.12 -7.69 6.80
N GLY A 135 8.95 -6.71 7.16
CA GLY A 135 9.80 -5.99 6.24
C GLY A 135 11.28 -6.34 6.45
N TYR A 136 12.04 -6.29 5.39
CA TYR A 136 13.48 -6.54 5.40
C TYR A 136 14.18 -5.44 4.59
N HIS A 137 14.99 -4.60 5.27
CA HIS A 137 15.60 -3.42 4.63
C HIS A 137 16.90 -3.02 5.32
N TYR A 138 17.90 -2.55 4.55
CA TYR A 138 19.16 -2.06 5.12
C TYR A 138 18.96 -0.79 5.97
N GLU A 139 17.92 0.02 5.70
CA GLU A 139 17.50 1.18 6.52
C GLU A 139 16.39 0.80 7.54
N ALA A 140 16.39 -0.43 8.08
CA ALA A 140 15.37 -0.90 9.01
C ALA A 140 15.21 0.00 10.26
N LYS A 141 16.31 0.62 10.72
CA LYS A 141 16.28 1.57 11.84
C LYS A 141 15.47 2.81 11.47
N GLN A 142 15.71 3.41 10.30
CA GLN A 142 14.98 4.58 9.82
C GLN A 142 13.49 4.28 9.70
N ILE A 143 13.13 3.11 9.15
CA ILE A 143 11.71 2.71 9.02
C ILE A 143 11.05 2.63 10.39
N ARG A 144 11.68 1.99 11.39
CA ARG A 144 11.13 1.91 12.75
C ARG A 144 10.93 3.29 13.38
N GLU A 145 11.95 4.15 13.29
CA GLU A 145 11.89 5.51 13.85
C GLU A 145 10.81 6.36 13.17
N THR A 146 10.66 6.24 11.84
CA THR A 146 9.59 6.89 11.08
C THR A 146 8.22 6.42 11.55
N LEU A 147 7.99 5.10 11.60
CA LEU A 147 6.70 4.54 12.02
C LEU A 147 6.36 4.91 13.48
N GLN A 148 7.34 4.90 14.36
CA GLN A 148 7.15 5.33 15.75
C GLN A 148 6.78 6.82 15.83
N SER A 149 7.44 7.68 15.06
CA SER A 149 7.22 9.14 15.11
C SER A 149 5.85 9.55 14.54
N ILE A 150 5.29 8.79 13.59
CA ILE A 150 3.92 9.01 13.08
C ILE A 150 2.85 8.29 13.90
N GLY A 151 3.22 7.65 15.02
CA GLY A 151 2.30 6.95 15.90
C GLY A 151 1.66 5.72 15.26
N PHE A 152 2.38 4.99 14.41
CA PHE A 152 1.84 3.79 13.78
C PHE A 152 1.57 2.69 14.81
N GLU A 153 0.35 2.19 14.80
CA GLU A 153 -0.10 1.04 15.58
C GLU A 153 -0.56 -0.08 14.64
N GLY A 154 0.14 -1.20 14.65
CA GLY A 154 -0.20 -2.33 13.78
C GLY A 154 0.82 -3.45 13.83
N THR A 155 0.47 -4.58 13.21
CA THR A 155 1.29 -5.81 13.21
C THR A 155 2.30 -5.74 12.06
N PHE A 156 3.31 -4.86 12.21
CA PHE A 156 4.43 -4.75 11.29
C PHE A 156 5.74 -4.84 12.06
N SER A 157 6.67 -5.62 11.53
CA SER A 157 8.05 -5.67 12.01
C SER A 157 9.02 -5.44 10.87
N VAL A 158 10.20 -4.86 11.14
CA VAL A 158 11.24 -4.69 10.15
C VAL A 158 12.60 -5.13 10.69
N SER A 159 13.27 -5.99 9.93
CA SER A 159 14.59 -6.54 10.23
C SER A 159 15.65 -5.97 9.29
N PRO A 160 16.88 -5.74 9.77
CA PRO A 160 17.96 -5.27 8.93
C PRO A 160 18.45 -6.39 8.01
N ILE A 161 18.86 -6.01 6.80
CA ILE A 161 19.60 -6.84 5.83
C ILE A 161 20.87 -6.11 5.41
N GLN A 162 21.76 -6.80 4.70
CA GLN A 162 22.97 -6.17 4.14
C GLN A 162 22.60 -5.28 2.95
N GLN A 163 23.40 -4.25 2.68
CA GLN A 163 23.19 -3.34 1.54
C GLN A 163 23.28 -4.03 0.18
N SER A 164 23.91 -5.19 0.11
CA SER A 164 24.00 -6.03 -1.09
C SER A 164 22.73 -6.84 -1.37
N GLU A 165 21.81 -6.95 -0.40
CA GLU A 165 20.56 -7.68 -0.50
C GLU A 165 19.44 -6.75 -0.98
N LYS A 166 18.45 -7.31 -1.67
CA LYS A 166 17.27 -6.55 -2.09
C LYS A 166 16.27 -6.47 -0.95
N PRO A 167 15.75 -5.26 -0.62
CA PRO A 167 14.63 -5.12 0.30
C PRO A 167 13.40 -5.90 -0.14
N TYR A 168 12.65 -6.43 0.83
CA TYR A 168 11.42 -7.18 0.55
C TYR A 168 10.42 -7.17 1.71
N LEU A 169 9.18 -7.56 1.39
CA LEU A 169 8.07 -7.72 2.32
C LEU A 169 7.55 -9.16 2.30
N ILE A 170 7.02 -9.58 3.44
CA ILE A 170 6.23 -10.80 3.59
C ILE A 170 4.94 -10.44 4.32
N ALA A 171 3.79 -10.70 3.71
CA ALA A 171 2.49 -10.61 4.37
C ALA A 171 1.97 -12.00 4.73
N HIS A 172 1.56 -12.19 5.98
CA HIS A 172 0.97 -13.41 6.49
C HIS A 172 -0.54 -13.22 6.61
N ILE A 173 -1.30 -14.01 5.87
CA ILE A 173 -2.75 -13.94 5.82
C ILE A 173 -3.34 -15.28 6.26
N GLN A 174 -4.18 -15.24 7.30
CA GLN A 174 -5.04 -16.37 7.65
C GLN A 174 -6.15 -16.49 6.62
N THR A 175 -6.35 -17.69 6.10
CA THR A 175 -7.46 -18.02 5.20
C THR A 175 -8.23 -19.25 5.73
N PRO A 176 -9.43 -19.54 5.24
CA PRO A 176 -10.15 -20.78 5.60
C PRO A 176 -9.34 -22.07 5.34
N ASN A 177 -8.37 -22.00 4.41
CA ASN A 177 -7.50 -23.13 4.04
C ASN A 177 -6.09 -23.02 4.66
N GLY A 178 -5.95 -22.34 5.82
CA GLY A 178 -4.70 -22.13 6.52
C GLY A 178 -3.97 -20.84 6.13
N ILE A 179 -2.77 -20.67 6.68
CA ILE A 179 -1.96 -19.47 6.48
C ILE A 179 -1.39 -19.45 5.06
N ARG A 180 -1.41 -18.27 4.44
CA ARG A 180 -0.76 -17.98 3.16
C ARG A 180 0.24 -16.85 3.35
N LYS A 181 1.38 -16.96 2.65
CA LYS A 181 2.42 -15.94 2.58
C LYS A 181 2.39 -15.30 1.19
N PHE A 182 2.48 -13.98 1.17
CA PHE A 182 2.68 -13.20 -0.04
C PHE A 182 4.00 -12.46 0.10
N GLU A 183 4.87 -12.60 -0.89
CA GLU A 183 6.22 -12.04 -0.87
C GLU A 183 6.42 -11.06 -2.02
N SER A 184 7.36 -10.13 -1.86
CA SER A 184 7.69 -9.12 -2.87
C SER A 184 8.84 -9.52 -3.81
N GLN A 185 9.42 -10.71 -3.61
CA GLN A 185 10.49 -11.24 -4.45
C GLN A 185 9.97 -12.19 -5.52
#